data_9ebe518147498656466bc44a0388f72f
#
_entry.id   9ebe518147498656466bc44a0388f72f
#
_cell.length_a   1.000
_cell.length_b   1.000
_cell.length_c   1.000
_cell.angle_alpha   90.00
_cell.angle_beta   90.00
_cell.angle_gamma   90.00
#
_symmetry.space_group_name_H-M   'P 1'
#
loop_
_entity.id
_entity.type
_entity.pdbx_description
1 polymer ?
#
loop_
_entity_poly.entity_id
_entity_poly.type
_entity_poly.pdbx_seq_one_letter_code
_entity_poly.pdbx_strand_id
1 'polypeptide(L)' 'MAVTVRFYAAARKAAGISEIQLEPASAMQLLDKAVEAHPNLAQVLPQCSFLLNEIALHDLSTQALDGATLDVLPPFAGG' A
#
# COMPACT_ATOMS: atom_id res chain seq x y z
N MET A 1 11.41 13.45 -0.66
CA MET A 1 10.32 13.35 -1.64
C MET A 1 9.86 11.92 -1.68
N ALA A 2 8.81 11.67 -0.94
CA ALA A 2 8.40 10.31 -0.76
C ALA A 2 6.90 10.20 -0.52
N VAL A 3 6.37 9.02 -0.87
CA VAL A 3 5.05 8.57 -0.50
C VAL A 3 5.24 7.52 0.57
N THR A 4 4.46 7.60 1.65
CA THR A 4 4.48 6.59 2.69
C THR A 4 3.42 5.54 2.37
N VAL A 5 3.83 4.27 2.24
CA VAL A 5 2.91 3.15 2.08
C VAL A 5 2.81 2.46 3.43
N ARG A 6 1.61 2.44 4.00
CA ARG A 6 1.37 1.85 5.32
C ARG A 6 0.64 0.53 5.19
N PHE A 7 1.09 -0.46 5.94
CA PHE A 7 0.52 -1.81 5.92
C PHE A 7 -0.20 -2.08 7.23
N TYR A 8 -1.38 -2.68 7.12
CA TYR A 8 -2.20 -3.00 8.29
C TYR A 8 -2.50 -4.49 8.35
N ALA A 9 -2.69 -5.00 9.55
CA ALA A 9 -3.13 -6.37 9.81
C ALA A 9 -2.31 -7.41 9.01
N ALA A 10 -2.97 -8.24 8.21
CA ALA A 10 -2.29 -9.30 7.46
C ALA A 10 -1.25 -8.74 6.48
N ALA A 11 -1.47 -7.55 5.92
CA ALA A 11 -0.49 -6.94 5.02
C ALA A 11 0.78 -6.57 5.79
N ARG A 12 0.64 -6.03 6.99
CA ARG A 12 1.80 -5.72 7.83
C ARG A 12 2.55 -6.98 8.22
N LYS A 13 1.82 -8.05 8.52
CA LYS A 13 2.45 -9.33 8.84
C LYS A 13 3.21 -9.88 7.65
N ALA A 14 2.63 -9.79 6.45
CA ALA A 14 3.28 -10.27 5.24
C ALA A 14 4.51 -9.46 4.89
N ALA A 15 4.46 -8.14 5.06
CA ALA A 15 5.60 -7.27 4.78
C ALA A 15 6.69 -7.36 5.85
N GLY A 16 6.30 -7.68 7.09
CA GLY A 16 7.23 -7.70 8.22
C GLY A 16 7.59 -6.31 8.71
N ILE A 17 6.87 -5.27 8.26
CA ILE A 17 7.19 -3.88 8.55
C ILE A 17 5.88 -3.08 8.45
N SER A 18 5.77 -2.01 9.21
CA SER A 18 4.52 -1.25 9.25
C SER A 18 4.37 -0.24 8.12
N GLU A 19 5.47 0.26 7.59
CA GLU A 19 5.41 1.20 6.48
C GLU A 19 6.74 1.27 5.74
N ILE A 20 6.69 1.74 4.49
CA ILE A 20 7.89 2.00 3.68
C ILE A 20 7.73 3.35 3.00
N GLN A 21 8.86 3.94 2.63
CA GLN A 21 8.92 5.20 1.89
C GLN A 21 9.32 4.90 0.45
N LEU A 22 8.55 5.39 -0.52
CA LEU A 22 8.83 5.18 -1.93
C LEU A 22 8.75 6.50 -2.68
N GLU A 23 9.41 6.58 -3.85
CA GLU A 23 9.30 7.74 -4.73
C GLU A 23 7.86 7.89 -5.22
N PRO A 24 7.37 9.13 -5.40
CA PRO A 24 6.03 9.34 -5.96
C PRO A 24 5.84 8.63 -7.29
N ALA A 25 4.71 7.95 -7.41
CA ALA A 25 4.37 7.15 -8.60
C ALA A 25 2.87 6.85 -8.54
N SER A 26 2.36 6.09 -9.52
CA SER A 26 0.98 5.64 -9.44
C SER A 26 0.84 4.62 -8.31
N ALA A 27 -0.37 4.48 -7.78
CA ALA A 27 -0.62 3.49 -6.72
C ALA A 27 -0.20 2.10 -7.16
N MET A 28 -0.50 1.72 -8.41
CA MET A 28 -0.10 0.42 -8.94
C MET A 28 1.42 0.24 -8.89
N GLN A 29 2.16 1.24 -9.33
CA GLN A 29 3.62 1.18 -9.32
C GLN A 29 4.17 1.09 -7.90
N LEU A 30 3.56 1.80 -6.96
CA LEU A 30 3.98 1.74 -5.56
C LEU A 30 3.75 0.34 -4.99
N LEU A 31 2.61 -0.27 -5.32
CA LEU A 31 2.32 -1.63 -4.85
C LEU A 31 3.26 -2.64 -5.49
N ASP A 32 3.59 -2.48 -6.77
CA ASP A 32 4.56 -3.35 -7.43
C ASP A 32 5.92 -3.27 -6.76
N LYS A 33 6.37 -2.07 -6.41
CA LYS A 33 7.65 -1.90 -5.72
C LYS A 33 7.61 -2.48 -4.30
N ALA A 34 6.46 -2.38 -3.64
CA ALA A 34 6.31 -2.97 -2.31
C ALA A 34 6.44 -4.50 -2.39
N VAL A 35 5.85 -5.12 -3.42
CA VAL A 35 5.97 -6.57 -3.64
C VAL A 35 7.41 -6.96 -3.95
N GLU A 36 8.13 -6.14 -4.74
CA GLU A 36 9.53 -6.42 -5.02
C GLU A 36 10.36 -6.48 -3.74
N ALA A 37 10.11 -5.56 -2.82
CA ALA A 37 10.84 -5.51 -1.56
C ALA A 37 10.35 -6.56 -0.56
N HIS A 38 9.07 -6.90 -0.62
CA HIS A 38 8.42 -7.81 0.32
C HIS A 38 7.51 -8.77 -0.44
N PRO A 39 8.08 -9.84 -1.04
CA PRO A 39 7.31 -10.71 -1.95
C PRO A 39 6.08 -11.37 -1.36
N ASN A 40 6.04 -11.57 -0.05
CA ASN A 40 4.86 -12.17 0.59
C ASN A 40 3.61 -11.31 0.45
N LEU A 41 3.76 -10.02 0.16
CA LEU A 41 2.63 -9.13 -0.07
C LEU A 41 1.81 -9.55 -1.29
N ALA A 42 2.41 -10.22 -2.26
CA ALA A 42 1.70 -10.63 -3.48
C ALA A 42 0.48 -11.50 -3.18
N GLN A 43 0.51 -12.25 -2.08
CA GLN A 43 -0.60 -13.12 -1.70
C GLN A 43 -1.73 -12.36 -1.00
N VAL A 44 -1.42 -11.22 -0.41
CA VAL A 44 -2.37 -10.45 0.39
C VAL A 44 -3.02 -9.33 -0.41
N LEU A 45 -2.24 -8.67 -1.28
CA LEU A 45 -2.70 -7.48 -2.00
C LEU A 45 -3.99 -7.67 -2.80
N PRO A 46 -4.23 -8.80 -3.49
CA PRO A 46 -5.46 -8.96 -4.26
C PRO A 46 -6.74 -8.84 -3.44
N GLN A 47 -6.64 -9.05 -2.14
CA GLN A 47 -7.80 -8.98 -1.24
C GLN A 47 -7.92 -7.65 -0.54
N CYS A 48 -6.96 -6.75 -0.72
CA CYS A 48 -6.89 -5.51 0.03
C CYS A 48 -7.73 -4.40 -0.59
N SER A 49 -8.15 -3.48 0.28
CA SER A 49 -8.65 -2.17 -0.14
C SER A 49 -7.54 -1.16 0.11
N PHE A 50 -7.63 -0.02 -0.55
CA PHE A 50 -6.60 1.00 -0.46
C PHE A 50 -7.20 2.36 -0.18
N LEU A 51 -6.49 3.17 0.62
CA LEU A 51 -6.83 4.57 0.83
C LEU A 51 -5.65 5.42 0.39
N LEU A 52 -5.93 6.46 -0.37
CA LEU A 52 -4.90 7.45 -0.72
C LEU A 52 -5.27 8.74 -0.02
N ASN A 53 -4.39 9.19 0.88
CA ASN A 53 -4.64 10.34 1.73
C ASN A 53 -5.98 10.20 2.46
N GLU A 54 -6.23 8.99 2.98
CA GLU A 54 -7.41 8.64 3.77
C GLU A 54 -8.73 8.64 2.99
N ILE A 55 -8.64 8.67 1.66
CA ILE A 55 -9.81 8.60 0.78
C ILE A 55 -9.77 7.28 0.01
N ALA A 56 -10.91 6.59 -0.07
CA ALA A 56 -10.99 5.31 -0.76
C ALA A 56 -10.45 5.43 -2.19
N LEU A 57 -9.55 4.52 -2.55
CA LEU A 57 -8.91 4.52 -3.85
C LEU A 57 -9.41 3.32 -4.65
N HIS A 58 -10.06 3.61 -5.78
CA HIS A 58 -10.60 2.56 -6.65
C HIS A 58 -9.83 2.40 -7.94
N ASP A 59 -9.15 3.46 -8.38
CA ASP A 59 -8.37 3.46 -9.62
C ASP A 59 -6.89 3.49 -9.28
N LEU A 60 -6.23 2.35 -9.43
CA LEU A 60 -4.82 2.22 -9.07
C LEU A 60 -3.87 2.95 -10.02
N SER A 61 -4.38 3.50 -11.12
CA SER A 61 -3.57 4.37 -11.99
C SER A 61 -3.43 5.77 -11.40
N THR A 62 -4.15 6.08 -10.31
CA THR A 62 -4.07 7.38 -9.66
C THR A 62 -2.66 7.64 -9.15
N GLN A 63 -2.14 8.84 -9.41
CA GLN A 63 -0.81 9.22 -8.96
C GLN A 63 -0.82 9.60 -7.48
N ALA A 64 0.14 9.06 -6.75
CA ALA A 64 0.41 9.48 -5.39
C ALA A 64 1.54 10.50 -5.42
N LEU A 65 1.26 11.70 -4.93
CA LEU A 65 2.20 12.80 -4.99
C LEU A 65 3.09 12.83 -3.75
N ASP A 66 4.14 13.63 -3.82
CA ASP A 66 5.05 13.80 -2.69
C ASP A 66 4.26 14.14 -1.42
N GLY A 67 4.57 13.45 -0.35
CA GLY A 67 3.90 13.64 0.93
C GLY A 67 2.62 12.82 1.11
N ALA A 68 2.17 12.13 0.07
CA ALA A 68 0.95 11.33 0.17
C ALA A 68 1.15 10.09 1.02
N THR A 69 0.04 9.53 1.49
CA THR A 69 0.02 8.29 2.23
C THR A 69 -0.89 7.30 1.53
N LEU A 70 -0.38 6.10 1.27
CA LEU A 70 -1.15 5.01 0.67
C LEU A 70 -1.31 3.92 1.73
N ASP A 71 -2.55 3.67 2.14
CA ASP A 71 -2.85 2.65 3.15
C ASP A 71 -3.30 1.36 2.48
N VAL A 72 -2.73 0.24 2.92
CA VAL A 72 -3.06 -1.10 2.43
C VAL A 72 -3.85 -1.81 3.51
N LEU A 73 -5.13 -2.06 3.25
CA LEU A 73 -6.08 -2.55 4.24
C LEU A 73 -6.64 -3.91 3.80
N PRO A 74 -6.17 -5.00 4.41
CA PRO A 74 -6.75 -6.32 4.11
C PRO A 74 -8.21 -6.40 4.55
N PRO A 75 -9.00 -7.33 3.98
CA PRO A 75 -10.35 -7.56 4.46
C PRO A 75 -10.30 -7.98 5.94
N PHE A 76 -11.32 -7.60 6.68
CA PHE A 76 -11.41 -7.89 8.12
C PHE A 76 -10.29 -7.25 8.94
N ALA A 77 -9.66 -6.21 8.42
CA ALA A 77 -8.58 -5.55 9.15
C ALA A 77 -9.04 -4.97 10.47
N GLY A 78 -10.31 -4.62 10.58
CA GLY A 78 -10.87 -4.09 11.82
C GLY A 78 -11.58 -5.12 12.67
N GLY A 79 -11.58 -6.37 12.26
CA GLY A 79 -12.35 -7.37 12.97
C GLY A 79 -11.55 -8.50 13.52
#